data_31052b26d176ad45a8cd7c1bb3d75717
#
_entry.id   31052b26d176ad45a8cd7c1bb3d75717
#
_cell.length_a   1.000
_cell.length_b   1.000
_cell.length_c   1.000
_cell.angle_alpha   90.00
_cell.angle_beta   90.00
_cell.angle_gamma   90.00
#
_symmetry.space_group_name_H-M   'P 1'
#
loop_
_entity.id
_entity.type
_entity.pdbx_description
1 polymer ?
#
loop_
_entity_poly.entity_id
_entity_poly.type
_entity_poly.pdbx_seq_one_letter_code
_entity_poly.pdbx_strand_id
1 'polypeptide(L)'
;QIKSKLDTSTETFAENKTAMMEKLEKIEELLDYVELGGGMHHHERLAARGKMAVRDRISNFLDPDTPFLEISALAAYDSAYPIGGGAVAGIGIVGGTEVVVFANDPTVLAGAMHAYSTKKWTRAMEIARDNRLPYIQFVESAGGDLRMGGKGSRGKSAPPIMGGHFAESGRTFYEITELSKLRIPTISIVFGSSTAGGA
;
A
#
# COMPACT_ATOMS: atom_id res chain seq x y z
N GLN A 1 -14.63 20.18 -29.94
CA GLN A 1 -15.26 19.06 -29.21
C GLN A 1 -15.10 17.78 -30.02
N ILE A 2 -14.45 16.78 -29.44
CA ILE A 2 -14.36 15.45 -30.06
C ILE A 2 -15.69 14.75 -29.82
N LYS A 3 -16.38 14.41 -30.92
CA LYS A 3 -17.66 13.67 -30.84
C LYS A 3 -17.35 12.17 -30.92
N SER A 4 -17.94 11.39 -30.01
CA SER A 4 -17.88 9.93 -30.07
C SER A 4 -18.69 9.43 -31.27
N LYS A 5 -18.15 8.45 -32.00
CA LYS A 5 -18.85 7.69 -33.04
C LYS A 5 -19.29 6.31 -32.53
N LEU A 6 -19.23 6.09 -31.20
CA LEU A 6 -19.60 4.84 -30.59
C LEU A 6 -21.10 4.60 -30.71
N ASP A 7 -21.49 3.47 -31.29
CA ASP A 7 -22.86 2.99 -31.33
C ASP A 7 -23.03 1.86 -30.30
N THR A 8 -23.78 2.16 -29.24
CA THR A 8 -24.02 1.26 -28.11
C THR A 8 -25.06 0.19 -28.41
N SER A 9 -25.74 0.25 -29.57
CA SER A 9 -26.76 -0.72 -29.99
C SER A 9 -26.18 -1.91 -30.77
N THR A 10 -24.91 -1.87 -31.11
CA THR A 10 -24.26 -2.92 -31.91
C THR A 10 -23.91 -4.16 -31.07
N GLU A 11 -23.96 -5.34 -31.67
CA GLU A 11 -23.53 -6.61 -31.07
C GLU A 11 -22.06 -6.54 -30.61
N THR A 12 -21.18 -5.97 -31.45
CA THR A 12 -19.76 -5.76 -31.12
C THR A 12 -19.58 -4.91 -29.86
N PHE A 13 -20.44 -3.89 -29.63
CA PHE A 13 -20.39 -3.13 -28.39
C PHE A 13 -20.79 -4.00 -27.19
N ALA A 14 -21.84 -4.81 -27.32
CA ALA A 14 -22.29 -5.71 -26.25
C ALA A 14 -21.20 -6.74 -25.88
N GLU A 15 -20.56 -7.37 -26.87
CA GLU A 15 -19.45 -8.30 -26.67
C GLU A 15 -18.25 -7.63 -25.97
N ASN A 16 -17.82 -6.47 -26.44
CA ASN A 16 -16.71 -5.72 -25.85
C ASN A 16 -17.03 -5.27 -24.42
N LYS A 17 -18.28 -4.87 -24.15
CA LYS A 17 -18.74 -4.52 -22.80
C LYS A 17 -18.63 -5.74 -21.87
N THR A 18 -19.13 -6.89 -22.27
CA THR A 18 -19.07 -8.13 -21.50
C THR A 18 -17.62 -8.50 -21.20
N ALA A 19 -16.75 -8.54 -22.20
CA ALA A 19 -15.34 -8.84 -22.03
C ALA A 19 -14.61 -7.85 -21.11
N MET A 20 -15.01 -6.58 -21.10
CA MET A 20 -14.47 -5.56 -20.19
C MET A 20 -14.97 -5.78 -18.77
N MET A 21 -16.27 -6.07 -18.58
CA MET A 21 -16.85 -6.32 -17.26
C MET A 21 -16.21 -7.53 -16.59
N GLU A 22 -15.96 -8.62 -17.32
CA GLU A 22 -15.23 -9.79 -16.79
C GLU A 22 -13.83 -9.46 -16.29
N LYS A 23 -13.13 -8.51 -16.95
CA LYS A 23 -11.81 -8.06 -16.51
C LYS A 23 -11.89 -7.18 -15.26
N LEU A 24 -12.91 -6.32 -15.18
CA LEU A 24 -13.14 -5.47 -14.01
C LEU A 24 -13.50 -6.30 -12.78
N GLU A 25 -14.38 -7.30 -12.94
CA GLU A 25 -14.75 -8.23 -11.87
C GLU A 25 -13.51 -8.91 -11.23
N LYS A 26 -12.56 -9.35 -12.07
CA LYS A 26 -11.29 -9.89 -11.56
C LYS A 26 -10.46 -8.89 -10.76
N ILE A 27 -10.49 -7.62 -11.14
CA ILE A 27 -9.77 -6.57 -10.40
C ILE A 27 -10.47 -6.31 -9.07
N GLU A 28 -11.80 -6.24 -9.07
CA GLU A 28 -12.60 -6.06 -7.86
C GLU A 28 -12.38 -7.20 -6.86
N GLU A 29 -12.44 -8.45 -7.29
CA GLU A 29 -12.12 -9.62 -6.45
C GLU A 29 -10.71 -9.53 -5.82
N LEU A 30 -9.72 -9.01 -6.58
CA LEU A 30 -8.37 -8.85 -6.08
C LEU A 30 -8.27 -7.70 -5.06
N LEU A 31 -9.02 -6.63 -5.25
CA LEU A 31 -9.09 -5.50 -4.32
C LEU A 31 -9.77 -5.94 -3.01
N ASP A 32 -10.88 -6.66 -3.09
CA ASP A 32 -11.56 -7.22 -1.92
C ASP A 32 -10.63 -8.15 -1.13
N TYR A 33 -9.86 -8.98 -1.83
CA TYR A 33 -8.86 -9.84 -1.19
C TYR A 33 -7.77 -9.03 -0.48
N VAL A 34 -7.30 -7.93 -1.07
CA VAL A 34 -6.28 -7.05 -0.46
C VAL A 34 -6.83 -6.35 0.78
N GLU A 35 -8.11 -5.99 0.79
CA GLU A 35 -8.75 -5.35 1.95
C GLU A 35 -8.76 -6.27 3.19
N LEU A 36 -8.85 -7.57 2.98
CA LEU A 36 -8.75 -8.56 4.07
C LEU A 36 -7.34 -8.67 4.68
N GLY A 37 -6.32 -8.07 4.04
CA GLY A 37 -4.94 -8.11 4.52
C GLY A 37 -4.46 -9.53 4.81
N GLY A 38 -4.07 -9.80 6.06
CA GLY A 38 -3.66 -11.14 6.51
C GLY A 38 -4.83 -12.11 6.78
N GLY A 39 -6.08 -11.66 6.59
CA GLY A 39 -7.31 -12.43 6.80
C GLY A 39 -7.91 -12.29 8.20
N MET A 40 -9.16 -12.74 8.34
CA MET A 40 -10.00 -12.52 9.51
C MET A 40 -9.36 -12.94 10.83
N HIS A 41 -8.67 -14.08 10.86
CA HIS A 41 -7.98 -14.55 12.08
C HIS A 41 -6.95 -13.54 12.61
N HIS A 42 -6.24 -12.83 11.74
CA HIS A 42 -5.30 -11.79 12.15
C HIS A 42 -6.02 -10.53 12.63
N HIS A 43 -7.15 -10.18 12.04
CA HIS A 43 -8.00 -9.08 12.50
C HIS A 43 -8.57 -9.36 13.91
N GLU A 44 -9.08 -10.56 14.16
CA GLU A 44 -9.54 -10.98 15.49
C GLU A 44 -8.42 -10.89 16.55
N ARG A 45 -7.19 -11.29 16.19
CA ARG A 45 -6.02 -11.15 17.09
C ARG A 45 -5.65 -9.69 17.37
N LEU A 46 -5.82 -8.78 16.41
CA LEU A 46 -5.64 -7.35 16.63
C LEU A 46 -6.71 -6.82 17.56
N ALA A 47 -7.98 -7.12 17.32
CA ALA A 47 -9.11 -6.71 18.12
C ALA A 47 -8.99 -7.20 19.57
N ALA A 48 -8.57 -8.45 19.78
CA ALA A 48 -8.31 -9.01 21.11
C ALA A 48 -7.21 -8.27 21.90
N ARG A 49 -6.36 -7.50 21.22
CA ARG A 49 -5.32 -6.64 21.81
C ARG A 49 -5.75 -5.16 21.90
N GLY A 50 -7.01 -4.86 21.63
CA GLY A 50 -7.53 -3.50 21.60
C GLY A 50 -6.99 -2.65 20.45
N LYS A 51 -6.54 -3.27 19.35
CA LYS A 51 -5.98 -2.60 18.18
C LYS A 51 -6.94 -2.61 17.02
N MET A 52 -7.00 -1.52 16.27
CA MET A 52 -7.75 -1.41 15.01
C MET A 52 -6.94 -1.97 13.83
N ALA A 53 -7.64 -2.43 12.79
CA ALA A 53 -7.04 -2.74 11.51
C ALA A 53 -6.43 -1.49 10.85
N VAL A 54 -5.48 -1.67 9.95
CA VAL A 54 -4.77 -0.55 9.32
C VAL A 54 -5.70 0.39 8.57
N ARG A 55 -6.68 -0.15 7.84
CA ARG A 55 -7.65 0.65 7.07
C ARG A 55 -8.58 1.45 7.98
N ASP A 56 -9.01 0.88 9.10
CA ASP A 56 -9.80 1.59 10.11
C ASP A 56 -9.02 2.74 10.74
N ARG A 57 -7.72 2.54 10.99
CA ARG A 57 -6.84 3.63 11.49
C ARG A 57 -6.76 4.78 10.50
N ILE A 58 -6.61 4.48 9.21
CA ILE A 58 -6.56 5.48 8.14
C ILE A 58 -7.91 6.20 8.06
N SER A 59 -9.02 5.47 8.00
CA SER A 59 -10.37 6.04 7.91
C SER A 59 -10.68 6.97 9.09
N ASN A 60 -10.29 6.58 10.32
CA ASN A 60 -10.48 7.41 11.50
C ASN A 60 -9.54 8.63 11.58
N PHE A 61 -8.45 8.63 10.82
CA PHE A 61 -7.48 9.72 10.78
C PHE A 61 -7.83 10.78 9.75
N LEU A 62 -8.45 10.39 8.66
CA LEU A 62 -8.90 11.28 7.60
C LEU A 62 -10.13 12.10 8.03
N ASP A 63 -10.31 13.23 7.40
CA ASP A 63 -11.52 14.04 7.59
C ASP A 63 -12.76 13.24 7.16
N PRO A 64 -13.86 13.29 7.93
CA PRO A 64 -15.10 12.59 7.57
C PRO A 64 -15.59 12.94 6.17
N ASP A 65 -16.15 11.95 5.49
CA ASP A 65 -16.74 12.07 4.15
C ASP A 65 -15.78 12.57 3.05
N THR A 66 -14.47 12.45 3.28
CA THR A 66 -13.46 12.77 2.27
C THR A 66 -12.92 11.52 1.57
N PRO A 67 -12.54 11.61 0.28
CA PRO A 67 -12.03 10.46 -0.45
C PRO A 67 -10.62 10.09 0.01
N PHE A 68 -10.31 8.77 -0.04
CA PHE A 68 -8.95 8.26 0.05
C PHE A 68 -8.55 7.64 -1.28
N LEU A 69 -7.56 8.24 -1.95
CA LEU A 69 -7.01 7.70 -3.19
C LEU A 69 -5.90 6.71 -2.85
N GLU A 70 -6.25 5.43 -2.72
CA GLU A 70 -5.25 4.38 -2.51
C GLU A 70 -4.36 4.20 -3.73
N ILE A 71 -3.05 4.09 -3.51
CA ILE A 71 -2.05 3.87 -4.56
C ILE A 71 -1.45 2.47 -4.44
N SER A 72 -1.19 1.84 -5.59
CA SER A 72 -0.55 0.52 -5.66
C SER A 72 -1.24 -0.54 -4.79
N ALA A 73 -2.58 -0.54 -4.76
CA ALA A 73 -3.36 -1.52 -3.99
C ALA A 73 -2.99 -2.96 -4.35
N LEU A 74 -2.73 -3.24 -5.63
CA LEU A 74 -2.34 -4.55 -6.14
C LEU A 74 -0.83 -4.77 -6.22
N ALA A 75 -0.02 -4.02 -5.43
CA ALA A 75 1.43 -4.24 -5.38
C ALA A 75 1.74 -5.72 -5.07
N ALA A 76 2.80 -6.25 -5.66
CA ALA A 76 3.19 -7.66 -5.56
C ALA A 76 2.23 -8.67 -6.25
N TYR A 77 1.27 -8.20 -7.06
CA TYR A 77 0.44 -9.09 -7.86
C TYR A 77 1.31 -10.06 -8.67
N ASP A 78 0.89 -11.33 -8.73
CA ASP A 78 1.58 -12.44 -9.41
C ASP A 78 3.04 -12.66 -8.96
N SER A 79 3.39 -12.25 -7.74
CA SER A 79 4.70 -12.48 -7.13
C SER A 79 4.67 -13.53 -6.02
N ALA A 80 5.83 -13.79 -5.42
CA ALA A 80 5.96 -14.65 -4.23
C ALA A 80 5.49 -13.96 -2.93
N TYR A 81 5.27 -12.65 -2.97
CA TYR A 81 4.87 -11.86 -1.79
C TYR A 81 3.35 -11.70 -1.72
N PRO A 82 2.81 -11.41 -0.54
CA PRO A 82 1.39 -11.10 -0.40
C PRO A 82 1.01 -9.91 -1.29
N ILE A 83 -0.11 -10.04 -2.01
CA ILE A 83 -0.68 -8.96 -2.79
C ILE A 83 -1.05 -7.79 -1.87
N GLY A 84 -0.92 -6.57 -2.36
CA GLY A 84 -1.02 -5.36 -1.54
C GLY A 84 0.31 -4.93 -0.90
N GLY A 85 1.31 -5.84 -0.90
CA GLY A 85 2.66 -5.55 -0.40
C GLY A 85 2.74 -5.39 1.13
N GLY A 86 1.74 -5.82 1.90
CA GLY A 86 1.73 -5.72 3.37
C GLY A 86 1.71 -4.27 3.88
N ALA A 87 1.23 -3.34 3.07
CA ALA A 87 1.09 -1.94 3.43
C ALA A 87 -0.03 -1.25 2.64
N VAL A 88 -0.65 -0.25 3.25
CA VAL A 88 -1.60 0.65 2.59
C VAL A 88 -0.92 1.99 2.36
N ALA A 89 -1.07 2.56 1.17
CA ALA A 89 -0.57 3.90 0.86
C ALA A 89 -1.60 4.65 0.02
N GLY A 90 -1.71 5.95 0.21
CA GLY A 90 -2.66 6.76 -0.54
C GLY A 90 -2.59 8.23 -0.20
N ILE A 91 -3.46 9.00 -0.83
CA ILE A 91 -3.65 10.43 -0.59
C ILE A 91 -5.02 10.61 0.04
N GLY A 92 -5.10 11.35 1.12
CA GLY A 92 -6.34 11.69 1.81
C GLY A 92 -6.30 13.11 2.34
N ILE A 93 -7.35 13.52 3.04
CA ILE A 93 -7.49 14.89 3.57
C ILE A 93 -7.50 14.82 5.09
N VAL A 94 -6.70 15.67 5.75
CA VAL A 94 -6.63 15.80 7.21
C VAL A 94 -6.62 17.29 7.56
N GLY A 95 -7.63 17.73 8.31
CA GLY A 95 -7.77 19.14 8.67
C GLY A 95 -7.88 20.05 7.44
N GLY A 96 -8.55 19.60 6.37
CA GLY A 96 -8.66 20.31 5.11
C GLY A 96 -7.39 20.32 4.24
N THR A 97 -6.34 19.59 4.63
CA THR A 97 -5.07 19.53 3.90
C THR A 97 -4.87 18.16 3.28
N GLU A 98 -4.52 18.11 1.99
CA GLU A 98 -4.12 16.87 1.34
C GLU A 98 -2.80 16.36 1.94
N VAL A 99 -2.75 15.08 2.29
CA VAL A 99 -1.58 14.41 2.85
C VAL A 99 -1.35 13.07 2.18
N VAL A 100 -0.10 12.64 2.11
CA VAL A 100 0.24 11.27 1.72
C VAL A 100 0.34 10.42 2.98
N VAL A 101 -0.38 9.30 3.02
CA VAL A 101 -0.34 8.33 4.11
C VAL A 101 0.35 7.06 3.61
N PHE A 102 1.27 6.52 4.41
CA PHE A 102 1.79 5.16 4.27
C PHE A 102 1.61 4.43 5.60
N ALA A 103 1.07 3.23 5.57
CA ALA A 103 0.77 2.45 6.78
C ALA A 103 1.19 0.99 6.62
N ASN A 104 1.98 0.48 7.56
CA ASN A 104 2.26 -0.95 7.63
C ASN A 104 1.00 -1.72 8.05
N ASP A 105 0.74 -2.85 7.41
CA ASP A 105 -0.32 -3.75 7.81
C ASP A 105 0.25 -4.87 8.71
N PRO A 106 0.02 -4.81 10.04
CA PRO A 106 0.55 -5.82 10.96
C PRO A 106 -0.13 -7.19 10.80
N THR A 107 -1.23 -7.29 10.07
CA THR A 107 -1.87 -8.57 9.75
C THR A 107 -1.09 -9.35 8.70
N VAL A 108 -0.28 -8.67 7.89
CA VAL A 108 0.54 -9.26 6.83
C VAL A 108 1.99 -9.29 7.29
N LEU A 109 2.55 -10.48 7.51
CA LEU A 109 3.95 -10.67 7.93
C LEU A 109 4.36 -9.81 9.14
N ALA A 110 3.45 -9.53 10.07
CA ALA A 110 3.66 -8.60 11.19
C ALA A 110 4.16 -7.21 10.77
N GLY A 111 3.71 -6.72 9.62
CA GLY A 111 4.12 -5.44 9.03
C GLY A 111 5.56 -5.41 8.51
N ALA A 112 6.21 -6.57 8.34
CA ALA A 112 7.60 -6.62 7.89
C ALA A 112 7.75 -6.03 6.48
N MET A 113 8.83 -5.28 6.30
CA MET A 113 9.18 -4.63 5.04
C MET A 113 9.92 -5.61 4.12
N HIS A 114 9.43 -5.78 2.92
CA HIS A 114 10.04 -6.56 1.85
C HIS A 114 10.13 -5.74 0.56
N ALA A 115 10.65 -6.30 -0.52
CA ALA A 115 10.92 -5.57 -1.76
C ALA A 115 9.73 -4.72 -2.27
N TYR A 116 8.52 -5.27 -2.25
CA TYR A 116 7.33 -4.55 -2.76
C TYR A 116 6.79 -3.51 -1.78
N SER A 117 6.79 -3.79 -0.47
CA SER A 117 6.43 -2.79 0.53
C SER A 117 7.41 -1.62 0.50
N THR A 118 8.71 -1.88 0.33
CA THR A 118 9.74 -0.83 0.19
C THR A 118 9.50 0.01 -1.06
N LYS A 119 9.19 -0.61 -2.21
CA LYS A 119 8.84 0.14 -3.44
C LYS A 119 7.60 1.00 -3.26
N LYS A 120 6.57 0.47 -2.61
CA LYS A 120 5.34 1.20 -2.30
C LYS A 120 5.63 2.38 -1.36
N TRP A 121 6.45 2.15 -0.34
CA TRP A 121 6.91 3.19 0.59
C TRP A 121 7.67 4.32 -0.13
N THR A 122 8.67 3.95 -0.92
CA THR A 122 9.44 4.91 -1.73
C THR A 122 8.53 5.72 -2.65
N ARG A 123 7.58 5.04 -3.32
CA ARG A 123 6.63 5.73 -4.22
C ARG A 123 5.74 6.72 -3.47
N ALA A 124 5.28 6.39 -2.27
CA ALA A 124 4.52 7.33 -1.45
C ALA A 124 5.32 8.59 -1.11
N MET A 125 6.60 8.44 -0.73
CA MET A 125 7.48 9.58 -0.47
C MET A 125 7.78 10.42 -1.72
N GLU A 126 7.98 9.77 -2.88
CA GLU A 126 8.12 10.46 -4.17
C GLU A 126 6.90 11.34 -4.47
N ILE A 127 5.69 10.80 -4.30
CA ILE A 127 4.45 11.54 -4.52
C ILE A 127 4.36 12.72 -3.55
N ALA A 128 4.68 12.52 -2.27
CA ALA A 128 4.71 13.59 -1.28
C ALA A 128 5.70 14.70 -1.68
N ARG A 129 6.90 14.33 -2.11
CA ARG A 129 7.94 15.28 -2.58
C ARG A 129 7.49 16.04 -3.81
N ASP A 130 7.03 15.34 -4.84
CA ASP A 130 6.75 15.94 -6.15
C ASP A 130 5.52 16.87 -6.10
N ASN A 131 4.57 16.57 -5.21
CA ASN A 131 3.36 17.38 -5.01
C ASN A 131 3.43 18.29 -3.77
N ARG A 132 4.54 18.28 -3.02
CA ARG A 132 4.74 19.06 -1.79
C ARG A 132 3.68 18.79 -0.71
N LEU A 133 3.23 17.54 -0.60
CA LEU A 133 2.25 17.12 0.39
C LEU A 133 2.93 16.67 1.68
N PRO A 134 2.37 16.97 2.86
CA PRO A 134 2.81 16.35 4.11
C PRO A 134 2.80 14.83 4.00
N TYR A 135 3.84 14.19 4.56
CA TYR A 135 3.97 12.74 4.58
C TYR A 135 3.69 12.19 5.98
N ILE A 136 2.72 11.30 6.09
CA ILE A 136 2.29 10.70 7.35
C ILE A 136 2.56 9.19 7.27
N GLN A 137 3.28 8.67 8.26
CA GLN A 137 3.58 7.25 8.34
C GLN A 137 2.95 6.62 9.58
N PHE A 138 2.16 5.54 9.40
CA PHE A 138 1.64 4.70 10.46
C PHE A 138 2.55 3.50 10.62
N VAL A 139 3.26 3.44 11.74
CA VAL A 139 4.30 2.45 11.98
C VAL A 139 3.80 1.34 12.89
N GLU A 140 3.75 0.14 12.38
CA GLU A 140 3.64 -1.09 13.15
C GLU A 140 4.34 -2.20 12.34
N SER A 141 5.66 -2.38 12.55
CA SER A 141 6.50 -3.20 11.69
C SER A 141 7.52 -4.02 12.48
N ALA A 142 7.65 -5.28 12.12
CA ALA A 142 8.71 -6.17 12.61
C ALA A 142 10.10 -5.84 12.01
N GLY A 143 10.20 -4.81 11.16
CA GLY A 143 11.44 -4.44 10.47
C GLY A 143 11.56 -5.09 9.09
N GLY A 144 12.77 -5.23 8.58
CA GLY A 144 13.01 -5.87 7.29
C GLY A 144 12.72 -7.38 7.32
N ASP A 145 12.12 -7.91 6.27
CA ASP A 145 11.96 -9.36 6.10
C ASP A 145 13.30 -9.99 5.74
N LEU A 146 13.94 -10.65 6.70
CA LEU A 146 15.26 -11.26 6.57
C LEU A 146 15.20 -12.74 6.12
N ARG A 147 14.03 -13.28 5.78
CA ARG A 147 13.91 -14.66 5.34
C ARG A 147 14.61 -14.86 4.00
N MET A 148 15.65 -15.64 3.99
CA MET A 148 16.44 -15.96 2.81
C MET A 148 15.67 -16.98 1.94
N GLY A 149 15.21 -16.58 0.76
CA GLY A 149 14.79 -17.50 -0.30
C GLY A 149 13.72 -18.54 0.06
N GLY A 150 12.75 -18.19 0.92
CA GLY A 150 11.62 -19.07 1.25
C GLY A 150 10.65 -19.23 0.08
N LYS A 151 9.89 -20.34 0.08
CA LYS A 151 8.71 -20.45 -0.79
C LYS A 151 7.73 -19.37 -0.38
N GLY A 152 7.43 -18.46 -1.28
CA GLY A 152 6.38 -17.46 -1.08
C GLY A 152 5.02 -18.12 -0.85
N SER A 153 4.05 -17.37 -0.36
CA SER A 153 2.71 -17.85 -0.03
C SER A 153 1.98 -18.53 -1.20
N ARG A 154 2.46 -18.41 -2.42
CA ARG A 154 1.91 -19.02 -3.65
C ARG A 154 2.86 -20.04 -4.30
N GLY A 155 3.81 -20.60 -3.56
CA GLY A 155 4.75 -21.61 -4.09
C GLY A 155 5.82 -21.09 -5.05
N LYS A 156 5.84 -19.77 -5.32
CA LYS A 156 6.89 -19.13 -6.11
C LYS A 156 8.09 -18.83 -5.20
N SER A 157 9.30 -19.04 -5.70
CA SER A 157 10.52 -18.67 -4.98
C SER A 157 10.61 -17.15 -4.85
N ALA A 158 10.67 -16.65 -3.61
CA ALA A 158 10.99 -15.24 -3.39
C ALA A 158 12.45 -15.00 -3.80
N PRO A 159 12.74 -13.92 -4.54
CA PRO A 159 14.13 -13.57 -4.80
C PRO A 159 14.86 -13.32 -3.48
N PRO A 160 16.14 -13.65 -3.38
CA PRO A 160 16.90 -13.39 -2.17
C PRO A 160 16.91 -11.88 -1.88
N ILE A 161 16.53 -11.51 -0.66
CA ILE A 161 16.39 -10.11 -0.23
C ILE A 161 17.73 -9.34 -0.33
N MET A 162 18.85 -10.03 -0.30
CA MET A 162 20.17 -9.41 -0.14
C MET A 162 20.93 -9.06 -1.43
N GLY A 163 20.44 -9.41 -2.62
CA GLY A 163 21.20 -9.15 -3.86
C GLY A 163 21.05 -7.73 -4.40
N GLY A 164 19.87 -7.41 -4.93
CA GLY A 164 19.58 -6.11 -5.53
C GLY A 164 18.77 -5.17 -4.64
N HIS A 165 17.98 -5.73 -3.71
CA HIS A 165 17.02 -4.97 -2.91
C HIS A 165 17.64 -4.18 -1.76
N PHE A 166 18.82 -4.55 -1.28
CA PHE A 166 19.50 -3.80 -0.21
C PHE A 166 19.91 -2.39 -0.67
N ALA A 167 20.40 -2.26 -1.89
CA ALA A 167 20.74 -0.96 -2.47
C ALA A 167 19.50 -0.08 -2.69
N GLU A 168 18.37 -0.68 -3.08
CA GLU A 168 17.09 0.03 -3.23
C GLU A 168 16.51 0.46 -1.86
N SER A 169 16.73 -0.30 -0.80
CA SER A 169 16.25 0.04 0.56
C SER A 169 16.90 1.31 1.11
N GLY A 170 18.14 1.61 0.75
CA GLY A 170 18.81 2.86 1.10
C GLY A 170 18.15 4.10 0.52
N ARG A 171 17.38 3.97 -0.53
CA ARG A 171 16.65 5.06 -1.16
C ARG A 171 15.61 5.69 -0.23
N THR A 172 15.01 4.93 0.67
CA THR A 172 14.03 5.46 1.64
C THR A 172 14.64 6.53 2.54
N PHE A 173 15.88 6.35 2.99
CA PHE A 173 16.62 7.36 3.78
C PHE A 173 16.92 8.62 2.97
N TYR A 174 17.24 8.45 1.68
CA TYR A 174 17.42 9.58 0.78
C TYR A 174 16.10 10.36 0.60
N GLU A 175 15.00 9.69 0.31
CA GLU A 175 13.70 10.36 0.07
C GLU A 175 13.22 11.12 1.31
N ILE A 176 13.34 10.56 2.52
CA ILE A 176 12.93 11.28 3.74
C ILE A 176 13.83 12.50 4.02
N THR A 177 15.10 12.42 3.64
CA THR A 177 16.03 13.54 3.72
C THR A 177 15.66 14.63 2.71
N GLU A 178 15.29 14.29 1.49
CA GLU A 178 14.82 15.24 0.48
C GLU A 178 13.49 15.90 0.90
N LEU A 179 12.55 15.19 1.51
CA LEU A 179 11.35 15.79 2.10
C LEU A 179 11.72 16.85 3.14
N SER A 180 12.63 16.51 4.06
CA SER A 180 13.11 17.43 5.09
C SER A 180 13.80 18.68 4.50
N LYS A 181 14.68 18.48 3.52
CA LYS A 181 15.35 19.56 2.79
C LYS A 181 14.36 20.51 2.10
N LEU A 182 13.28 19.99 1.56
CA LEU A 182 12.20 20.74 0.93
C LEU A 182 11.22 21.35 1.95
N ARG A 183 11.44 21.14 3.26
CA ARG A 183 10.56 21.56 4.35
C ARG A 183 9.14 21.00 4.23
N ILE A 184 9.01 19.78 3.70
CA ILE A 184 7.78 19.05 3.67
C ILE A 184 7.64 18.34 5.02
N PRO A 185 6.54 18.56 5.77
CA PRO A 185 6.35 17.88 7.06
C PRO A 185 6.32 16.36 6.92
N THR A 186 7.05 15.67 7.79
CA THR A 186 7.03 14.22 7.92
C THR A 186 6.65 13.85 9.34
N ILE A 187 5.63 13.00 9.51
CA ILE A 187 5.10 12.62 10.82
C ILE A 187 5.01 11.10 10.86
N SER A 188 5.65 10.49 11.87
CA SER A 188 5.52 9.06 12.15
C SER A 188 4.65 8.84 13.39
N ILE A 189 3.59 8.04 13.24
CA ILE A 189 2.67 7.66 14.33
C ILE A 189 2.89 6.17 14.60
N VAL A 190 3.42 5.85 15.77
CA VAL A 190 3.81 4.48 16.14
C VAL A 190 2.68 3.79 16.89
N PHE A 191 2.08 2.77 16.29
CA PHE A 191 0.98 1.98 16.84
C PHE A 191 1.42 0.67 17.50
N GLY A 192 2.67 0.29 17.33
CA GLY A 192 3.19 -0.98 17.86
C GLY A 192 4.69 -1.12 17.67
N SER A 193 5.15 -2.30 17.27
CA SER A 193 6.57 -2.53 17.01
C SER A 193 7.08 -1.58 15.92
N SER A 194 8.21 -0.93 16.19
CA SER A 194 8.95 -0.13 15.23
C SER A 194 10.41 -0.60 15.27
N THR A 195 10.74 -1.56 14.39
CA THR A 195 12.06 -2.19 14.39
C THR A 195 12.96 -1.51 13.36
N ALA A 196 14.20 -1.25 13.75
CA ALA A 196 15.21 -0.56 12.93
C ALA A 196 14.76 0.83 12.46
N GLY A 197 14.92 1.16 11.19
CA GLY A 197 14.55 2.46 10.61
C GLY A 197 13.08 2.58 10.23
N GLY A 198 12.16 1.97 10.99
CA GLY A 198 10.73 1.97 10.67
C GLY A 198 10.00 3.25 11.05
N ALA A 199 10.58 4.11 11.92
CA ALA A 199 10.01 5.38 12.34
C ALA A 199 11.06 6.49 12.37
#